data_0297c3f02e7c3c3b6fde94f9c7ce9702
#
_entry.id   0297c3f02e7c3c3b6fde94f9c7ce9702
#
_cell.length_a   1.000
_cell.length_b   1.000
_cell.length_c   1.000
_cell.angle_alpha   90.00
_cell.angle_beta   90.00
_cell.angle_gamma   90.00
#
_symmetry.space_group_name_H-M   'P 1'
#
loop_
_entity.id
_entity.type
_entity.pdbx_description
1 polymer ?
#
loop_
_entity_poly.entity_id
_entity_poly.type
_entity_poly.pdbx_seq_one_letter_code
_entity_poly.pdbx_strand_id
1 'polypeptide(L)'
;EALQSIAGYTCYNDVSIRDYQRHTSQFVPGKNFSKTGGCGPFLKLASSINNYQSLTIKTILNGEVMQEAKLDQLIFTIPEIISYISSFTPLVAGDIIVTGTPGGVGDRRDPPLYMKTGDIVEVEISEVGKLVNPVLDENIIL
;
A
#
# COMPACT_ATOMS: atom_id res chain seq x y z
N GLU A 1 -22.23 -6.74 -5.88
CA GLU A 1 -21.45 -7.83 -6.54
C GLU A 1 -19.94 -7.66 -6.31
N ALA A 2 -19.30 -6.51 -6.63
CA ALA A 2 -17.85 -6.33 -6.48
C ALA A 2 -17.34 -6.60 -5.04
N LEU A 3 -17.99 -6.10 -4.01
CA LEU A 3 -17.60 -6.36 -2.62
C LEU A 3 -17.70 -7.84 -2.22
N GLN A 4 -18.59 -8.59 -2.84
CA GLN A 4 -18.75 -10.03 -2.58
C GLN A 4 -17.62 -10.87 -3.17
N SER A 5 -16.84 -10.31 -4.09
CA SER A 5 -15.69 -10.96 -4.71
C SER A 5 -14.39 -10.75 -3.91
N ILE A 6 -14.42 -9.95 -2.83
CA ILE A 6 -13.25 -9.67 -2.00
C ILE A 6 -13.09 -10.78 -0.98
N ALA A 7 -11.97 -11.52 -1.07
CA ALA A 7 -11.61 -12.52 -0.06
C ALA A 7 -11.20 -11.89 1.27
N GLY A 8 -10.47 -10.76 1.22
CA GLY A 8 -10.02 -10.09 2.42
C GLY A 8 -9.19 -8.84 2.15
N TYR A 9 -8.69 -8.27 3.22
CA TYR A 9 -7.86 -7.06 3.24
C TYR A 9 -6.52 -7.35 3.90
N THR A 10 -5.48 -6.70 3.40
CA THR A 10 -4.12 -6.79 3.95
C THR A 10 -3.40 -5.45 3.83
N CYS A 11 -2.34 -5.26 4.59
CA CYS A 11 -1.48 -4.10 4.42
C CYS A 11 -0.53 -4.32 3.24
N TYR A 12 -0.24 -3.25 2.52
CA TYR A 12 0.75 -3.24 1.44
C TYR A 12 1.64 -2.00 1.57
N ASN A 13 2.94 -2.20 1.54
CA ASN A 13 3.91 -1.12 1.56
C ASN A 13 4.39 -0.83 0.14
N ASP A 14 3.83 0.22 -0.48
CA ASP A 14 4.14 0.66 -1.83
C ASP A 14 5.45 1.45 -1.88
N VAL A 15 6.56 0.79 -1.51
CA VAL A 15 7.89 1.39 -1.57
C VAL A 15 8.22 1.81 -3.00
N SER A 16 8.78 3.01 -3.14
CA SER A 16 9.08 3.60 -4.44
C SER A 16 10.51 4.09 -4.50
N ILE A 17 11.26 3.63 -5.49
CA ILE A 17 12.59 4.13 -5.81
C ILE A 17 12.41 5.35 -6.71
N ARG A 18 12.59 6.55 -6.13
CA ARG A 18 12.19 7.82 -6.79
C ARG A 18 12.97 8.13 -8.04
N ASP A 19 14.25 7.79 -8.10
CA ASP A 19 15.08 7.99 -9.28
C ASP A 19 14.55 7.22 -10.49
N TYR A 20 14.01 6.02 -10.26
CA TYR A 20 13.45 5.15 -11.28
C TYR A 20 11.97 5.40 -11.57
N GLN A 21 11.22 5.93 -10.60
CA GLN A 21 9.77 6.11 -10.73
C GLN A 21 9.40 6.96 -11.94
N ARG A 22 10.22 7.97 -12.27
CA ARG A 22 9.93 8.95 -13.32
C ARG A 22 10.60 8.67 -14.66
N HIS A 23 11.19 7.48 -14.83
CA HIS A 23 11.77 7.09 -16.13
C HIS A 23 10.71 6.98 -17.23
N THR A 24 9.47 6.68 -16.86
CA THR A 24 8.31 6.63 -17.76
C THR A 24 7.11 7.29 -17.12
N SER A 25 6.05 7.53 -17.91
CA SER A 25 4.77 8.02 -17.39
C SER A 25 4.04 7.01 -16.50
N GLN A 26 4.36 5.72 -16.67
CA GLN A 26 3.89 4.63 -15.81
C GLN A 26 4.97 4.31 -14.79
N PHE A 27 4.72 4.45 -13.52
CA PHE A 27 5.70 4.37 -12.44
C PHE A 27 6.30 2.97 -12.19
N VAL A 28 6.11 2.04 -13.12
CA VAL A 28 6.52 0.64 -13.03
C VAL A 28 7.98 0.45 -12.63
N PRO A 29 8.98 1.15 -13.24
CA PRO A 29 10.39 0.93 -12.87
C PRO A 29 10.69 1.21 -11.41
N GLY A 30 10.03 2.21 -10.81
CA GLY A 30 10.24 2.57 -9.41
C GLY A 30 9.52 1.68 -8.40
N LYS A 31 8.67 0.74 -8.84
CA LYS A 31 7.81 -0.09 -8.01
C LYS A 31 8.19 -1.58 -7.97
N ASN A 32 9.18 -1.99 -8.78
CA ASN A 32 9.47 -3.41 -9.01
C ASN A 32 10.91 -3.79 -8.67
N PHE A 33 11.54 -3.09 -7.74
CA PHE A 33 12.82 -3.53 -7.21
C PHE A 33 12.66 -4.79 -6.37
N SER A 34 13.68 -5.65 -6.39
CA SER A 34 13.69 -6.85 -5.57
C SER A 34 13.46 -6.51 -4.10
N LYS A 35 12.69 -7.35 -3.40
CA LYS A 35 12.36 -7.20 -1.98
C LYS A 35 11.67 -5.88 -1.61
N THR A 36 11.03 -5.22 -2.56
CA THR A 36 10.07 -4.13 -2.33
C THR A 36 8.64 -4.65 -2.45
N GLY A 37 7.64 -3.81 -2.15
CA GLY A 37 6.24 -4.21 -2.22
C GLY A 37 5.84 -5.20 -1.12
N GLY A 38 6.26 -4.95 0.12
CA GLY A 38 5.89 -5.78 1.27
C GLY A 38 4.38 -5.90 1.41
N CYS A 39 3.88 -7.13 1.58
CA CYS A 39 2.46 -7.45 1.69
C CYS A 39 2.22 -8.33 2.92
N GLY A 40 1.21 -8.05 3.72
CA GLY A 40 0.90 -8.84 4.90
C GLY A 40 0.62 -8.01 6.16
N PRO A 41 0.87 -8.56 7.37
CA PRO A 41 1.44 -9.88 7.66
C PRO A 41 0.47 -11.05 7.42
N PHE A 42 -0.83 -10.78 7.31
CA PHE A 42 -1.87 -11.77 7.05
C PHE A 42 -3.02 -11.14 6.26
N LEU A 43 -3.90 -11.96 5.73
CA LEU A 43 -5.14 -11.57 5.08
C LEU A 43 -6.27 -11.60 6.12
N LYS A 44 -6.87 -10.44 6.40
CA LYS A 44 -8.09 -10.34 7.20
C LYS A 44 -9.29 -10.62 6.32
N LEU A 45 -10.08 -11.64 6.64
CA LEU A 45 -11.25 -12.00 5.84
C LEU A 45 -12.24 -10.83 5.71
N ALA A 46 -12.73 -10.59 4.50
CA ALA A 46 -13.70 -9.53 4.24
C ALA A 46 -14.98 -9.70 5.07
N SER A 47 -15.40 -10.94 5.32
CA SER A 47 -16.58 -11.26 6.14
C SER A 47 -16.47 -10.84 7.61
N SER A 48 -15.25 -10.56 8.10
CA SER A 48 -15.02 -10.06 9.47
C SER A 48 -14.89 -8.55 9.57
N ILE A 49 -15.01 -7.83 8.44
CA ILE A 49 -15.00 -6.36 8.38
C ILE A 49 -16.40 -5.88 8.03
N ASN A 50 -17.08 -5.25 8.98
CA ASN A 50 -18.45 -4.79 8.78
C ASN A 50 -18.55 -3.64 7.76
N ASN A 51 -17.61 -2.70 7.83
CA ASN A 51 -17.57 -1.55 6.96
C ASN A 51 -16.10 -1.14 6.70
N TYR A 52 -15.56 -1.44 5.52
CA TYR A 52 -14.18 -1.07 5.19
C TYR A 52 -13.95 0.46 5.19
N GLN A 53 -14.97 1.26 4.90
CA GLN A 53 -14.85 2.72 4.83
C GLN A 53 -14.57 3.36 6.20
N SER A 54 -14.93 2.68 7.30
CA SER A 54 -14.63 3.15 8.66
C SER A 54 -13.18 2.91 9.10
N LEU A 55 -12.45 2.08 8.36
CA LEU A 55 -11.06 1.76 8.67
C LEU A 55 -10.14 2.96 8.45
N THR A 56 -9.09 3.03 9.26
CA THR A 56 -8.02 4.03 9.14
C THR A 56 -6.74 3.35 8.69
N ILE A 57 -6.06 3.95 7.70
CA ILE A 57 -4.73 3.54 7.28
C ILE A 57 -3.69 4.56 7.76
N LYS A 58 -2.54 4.08 8.24
CA LYS A 58 -1.39 4.88 8.66
C LYS A 58 -0.11 4.32 8.06
N THR A 59 0.81 5.23 7.72
CA THR A 59 2.22 4.91 7.53
C THR A 59 3.02 5.54 8.66
N ILE A 60 3.85 4.73 9.31
CA ILE A 60 4.68 5.16 10.45
C ILE A 60 6.13 4.91 10.06
N LEU A 61 6.99 5.91 10.23
CA LEU A 61 8.43 5.80 10.00
C LEU A 61 9.16 6.09 11.32
N ASN A 62 9.91 5.10 11.82
CA ASN A 62 10.66 5.20 13.08
C ASN A 62 9.79 5.66 14.26
N GLY A 63 8.53 5.21 14.32
CA GLY A 63 7.58 5.58 15.37
C GLY A 63 6.81 6.87 15.14
N GLU A 64 7.11 7.64 14.08
CA GLU A 64 6.41 8.88 13.73
C GLU A 64 5.38 8.64 12.62
N VAL A 65 4.14 9.11 12.82
CA VAL A 65 3.07 9.00 11.81
C VAL A 65 3.35 9.94 10.64
N MET A 66 3.56 9.36 9.45
CA MET A 66 3.87 10.09 8.22
C MET A 66 2.64 10.31 7.34
N GLN A 67 1.74 9.34 7.32
CA GLN A 67 0.52 9.37 6.54
C GLN A 67 -0.62 8.83 7.39
N GLU A 68 -1.79 9.44 7.29
CA GLU A 68 -3.01 8.94 7.94
C GLU A 68 -4.24 9.36 7.13
N ALA A 69 -5.15 8.42 6.91
CA ALA A 69 -6.45 8.70 6.30
C ALA A 69 -7.48 7.64 6.69
N LYS A 70 -8.76 7.99 6.58
CA LYS A 70 -9.86 7.00 6.59
C LYS A 70 -10.09 6.46 5.18
N LEU A 71 -10.55 5.23 5.06
CA LEU A 71 -10.81 4.61 3.76
C LEU A 71 -12.07 5.15 3.07
N ASP A 72 -12.91 5.93 3.75
CA ASP A 72 -13.99 6.71 3.13
C ASP A 72 -13.48 7.90 2.29
N GLN A 73 -12.18 8.26 2.44
CA GLN A 73 -11.52 9.32 1.67
C GLN A 73 -10.88 8.81 0.35
N LEU A 74 -11.06 7.54 0.00
CA LEU A 74 -10.67 7.04 -1.32
C LEU A 74 -11.35 7.85 -2.42
N ILE A 75 -10.57 8.33 -3.40
CA ILE A 75 -11.09 9.07 -4.57
C ILE A 75 -12.04 8.18 -5.38
N PHE A 76 -11.65 6.93 -5.59
CA PHE A 76 -12.50 5.88 -6.15
C PHE A 76 -12.75 4.81 -5.07
N THR A 77 -13.98 4.43 -4.90
CA THR A 77 -14.33 3.36 -3.97
C THR A 77 -13.78 2.01 -4.43
N ILE A 78 -13.59 1.08 -3.51
CA ILE A 78 -13.11 -0.27 -3.86
C ILE A 78 -13.99 -0.94 -4.93
N PRO A 79 -15.34 -0.88 -4.87
CA PRO A 79 -16.20 -1.38 -5.94
C PRO A 79 -15.95 -0.75 -7.31
N GLU A 80 -15.71 0.56 -7.37
CA GLU A 80 -15.40 1.26 -8.62
C GLU A 80 -14.06 0.81 -9.19
N ILE A 81 -13.03 0.65 -8.34
CA ILE A 81 -11.71 0.15 -8.73
C ILE A 81 -11.84 -1.26 -9.33
N ILE A 82 -12.52 -2.17 -8.65
CA ILE A 82 -12.74 -3.55 -9.12
C ILE A 82 -13.50 -3.54 -10.45
N SER A 83 -14.58 -2.77 -10.55
CA SER A 83 -15.38 -2.66 -11.77
C SER A 83 -14.56 -2.13 -12.94
N TYR A 84 -13.72 -1.12 -12.70
CA TYR A 84 -12.85 -0.55 -13.73
C TYR A 84 -11.82 -1.56 -14.21
N ILE A 85 -11.10 -2.22 -13.31
CA ILE A 85 -10.07 -3.23 -13.66
C ILE A 85 -10.70 -4.37 -14.45
N SER A 86 -11.85 -4.90 -14.00
CA SER A 86 -12.52 -6.01 -14.66
C SER A 86 -13.09 -5.66 -16.04
N SER A 87 -13.14 -4.36 -16.41
CA SER A 87 -13.57 -3.94 -17.75
C SER A 87 -12.51 -4.22 -18.84
N PHE A 88 -11.24 -4.40 -18.48
CA PHE A 88 -10.15 -4.63 -19.43
C PHE A 88 -9.27 -5.84 -19.10
N THR A 89 -9.40 -6.40 -17.90
CA THR A 89 -8.62 -7.59 -17.47
C THR A 89 -9.49 -8.52 -16.64
N PRO A 90 -9.51 -9.84 -16.91
CA PRO A 90 -10.20 -10.78 -16.03
C PRO A 90 -9.47 -10.86 -14.69
N LEU A 91 -10.22 -10.68 -13.60
CA LEU A 91 -9.71 -10.90 -12.24
C LEU A 91 -9.90 -12.36 -11.86
N VAL A 92 -8.91 -12.96 -11.23
CA VAL A 92 -8.92 -14.34 -10.77
C VAL A 92 -8.64 -14.42 -9.25
N ALA A 93 -9.00 -15.53 -8.64
CA ALA A 93 -8.73 -15.75 -7.22
C ALA A 93 -7.21 -15.71 -6.95
N GLY A 94 -6.81 -14.88 -6.01
CA GLY A 94 -5.40 -14.64 -5.67
C GLY A 94 -4.84 -13.32 -6.19
N ASP A 95 -5.56 -12.60 -7.05
CA ASP A 95 -5.17 -11.27 -7.48
C ASP A 95 -5.18 -10.28 -6.30
N ILE A 96 -4.18 -9.41 -6.26
CA ILE A 96 -4.05 -8.35 -5.27
C ILE A 96 -4.20 -6.98 -5.95
N ILE A 97 -5.15 -6.19 -5.46
CA ILE A 97 -5.35 -4.82 -5.92
C ILE A 97 -4.79 -3.86 -4.87
N VAL A 98 -3.77 -3.09 -5.24
CA VAL A 98 -3.22 -2.03 -4.41
C VAL A 98 -3.98 -0.74 -4.68
N THR A 99 -4.78 -0.30 -3.70
CA THR A 99 -5.80 0.74 -3.88
C THR A 99 -5.29 2.17 -3.78
N GLY A 100 -3.98 2.36 -3.58
CA GLY A 100 -3.35 3.67 -3.50
C GLY A 100 -2.88 4.05 -2.10
N THR A 101 -2.36 5.26 -1.97
CA THR A 101 -1.75 5.78 -0.75
C THR A 101 -2.33 7.15 -0.38
N PRO A 102 -2.49 7.47 0.92
CA PRO A 102 -2.92 8.80 1.35
C PRO A 102 -1.83 9.86 1.14
N GLY A 103 -2.19 11.13 1.34
CA GLY A 103 -1.24 12.24 1.37
C GLY A 103 -0.16 12.08 2.43
N GLY A 104 0.96 12.82 2.30
CA GLY A 104 2.07 12.82 3.26
C GLY A 104 3.28 11.98 2.86
N VAL A 105 3.32 11.48 1.60
CA VAL A 105 4.50 10.76 1.07
C VAL A 105 5.77 11.61 1.17
N GLY A 106 6.89 10.99 1.51
CA GLY A 106 8.15 11.67 1.78
C GLY A 106 8.64 12.57 0.66
N ASP A 107 8.51 12.15 -0.61
CA ASP A 107 8.90 12.93 -1.80
C ASP A 107 8.15 14.27 -1.97
N ARG A 108 7.01 14.43 -1.31
CA ARG A 108 6.17 15.65 -1.40
C ARG A 108 6.25 16.52 -0.14
N ARG A 109 7.12 16.16 0.79
CA ARG A 109 7.39 16.99 1.98
C ARG A 109 8.35 18.12 1.64
N ASP A 110 8.38 19.13 2.47
CA ASP A 110 9.32 20.25 2.39
C ASP A 110 10.05 20.41 3.75
N PRO A 111 11.34 20.04 3.83
CA PRO A 111 12.14 19.37 2.79
C PRO A 111 11.69 17.92 2.54
N PRO A 112 11.99 17.33 1.35
CA PRO A 112 11.70 15.93 1.07
C PRO A 112 12.35 15.00 2.08
N LEU A 113 11.63 13.95 2.47
CA LEU A 113 12.08 12.93 3.41
C LEU A 113 12.14 11.57 2.69
N TYR A 114 13.33 10.98 2.64
CA TYR A 114 13.55 9.66 2.05
C TYR A 114 13.98 8.66 3.12
N MET A 115 13.52 7.43 2.99
CA MET A 115 13.95 6.33 3.85
C MET A 115 15.42 5.98 3.58
N LYS A 116 16.11 5.52 4.60
CA LYS A 116 17.53 5.12 4.58
C LYS A 116 17.71 3.82 5.33
N THR A 117 18.83 3.16 5.09
CA THR A 117 19.23 1.95 5.81
C THR A 117 19.14 2.14 7.32
N GLY A 118 18.50 1.19 8.00
CA GLY A 118 18.25 1.22 9.43
C GLY A 118 16.89 1.79 9.84
N ASP A 119 16.16 2.43 8.92
CA ASP A 119 14.79 2.87 9.19
C ASP A 119 13.84 1.67 9.31
N ILE A 120 12.78 1.87 10.08
CA ILE A 120 11.64 0.95 10.19
C ILE A 120 10.40 1.65 9.66
N VAL A 121 9.80 1.08 8.64
CA VAL A 121 8.52 1.56 8.09
C VAL A 121 7.40 0.59 8.44
N GLU A 122 6.30 1.12 8.96
CA GLU A 122 5.12 0.36 9.30
C GLU A 122 3.93 0.86 8.48
N VAL A 123 3.11 -0.07 8.01
CA VAL A 123 1.80 0.21 7.43
C VAL A 123 0.75 -0.45 8.32
N GLU A 124 -0.12 0.35 8.91
CA GLU A 124 -1.16 -0.11 9.81
C GLU A 124 -2.54 0.20 9.23
N ILE A 125 -3.41 -0.80 9.21
CA ILE A 125 -4.83 -0.61 8.91
C ILE A 125 -5.62 -1.13 10.11
N SER A 126 -6.46 -0.26 10.69
CA SER A 126 -7.30 -0.61 11.84
C SER A 126 -8.12 -1.87 11.53
N GLU A 127 -8.30 -2.73 12.52
CA GLU A 127 -8.98 -4.04 12.41
C GLU A 127 -8.33 -5.06 11.45
N VAL A 128 -7.43 -4.63 10.55
CA VAL A 128 -6.75 -5.51 9.58
C VAL A 128 -5.40 -5.97 10.13
N GLY A 129 -4.53 -5.05 10.52
CA GLY A 129 -3.22 -5.40 11.07
C GLY A 129 -2.15 -4.36 10.79
N LYS A 130 -0.91 -4.73 11.12
CA LYS A 130 0.28 -3.90 10.97
C LYS A 130 1.38 -4.69 10.26
N LEU A 131 1.81 -4.18 9.12
CA LEU A 131 2.98 -4.66 8.38
C LEU A 131 4.19 -3.85 8.82
N VAL A 132 5.30 -4.51 9.13
CA VAL A 132 6.55 -3.87 9.55
C VAL A 132 7.67 -4.30 8.61
N ASN A 133 8.36 -3.33 8.01
CA ASN A 133 9.48 -3.58 7.11
C ASN A 133 10.73 -2.80 7.56
N PRO A 134 11.86 -3.45 7.79
CA PRO A 134 13.15 -2.77 7.91
C PRO A 134 13.60 -2.27 6.53
N VAL A 135 14.26 -1.13 6.50
CA VAL A 135 14.92 -0.60 5.30
C VAL A 135 16.38 -1.03 5.33
N LEU A 136 16.81 -1.75 4.30
CA LEU A 136 18.16 -2.28 4.18
C LEU A 136 18.80 -1.81 2.87
N ASP A 137 20.12 -1.69 2.88
CA ASP A 137 20.89 -1.46 1.65
C ASP A 137 20.83 -2.71 0.77
N GLU A 138 20.71 -2.53 -0.55
CA GLU A 138 20.66 -3.63 -1.52
C GLU A 138 21.86 -4.57 -1.41
N ASN A 139 23.05 -4.02 -1.15
CA ASN A 139 24.29 -4.79 -1.03
C ASN A 139 24.35 -5.69 0.23
N ILE A 140 23.45 -5.50 1.19
CA ILE A 140 23.36 -6.34 2.40
C ILE A 140 22.44 -7.56 2.16
N ILE A 141 21.68 -7.55 1.09
CA ILE A 141 20.59 -8.49 0.83
C ILE A 141 21.01 -9.60 -0.16
N LEU A 142 22.12 -9.41 -0.84
CA LEU A 142 22.77 -10.41 -1.70
C LEU A 142 23.73 -11.22 -0.87
#